data_bc81df2cb1fea38fbf18937c29cf9db3
#
_entry.id   bc81df2cb1fea38fbf18937c29cf9db3
#
_cell.length_a   1.000
_cell.length_b   1.000
_cell.length_c   1.000
_cell.angle_alpha   90.00
_cell.angle_beta   90.00
_cell.angle_gamma   90.00
#
_symmetry.space_group_name_H-M   'P 1'
#
loop_
_entity.id
_entity.type
_entity.pdbx_description
1 polymer ?
#
loop_
_entity_poly.entity_id
_entity_poly.type
_entity_poly.pdbx_seq_one_letter_code
_entity_poly.pdbx_strand_id
1 'polypeptide(L)'
;MRNRFDQQLELLNKQLIHMGELCEEAIGKATTALKEGSMEQAEKVRIADEEIDQAETDIERLCLKLLLQQQPVARDLRQISAALKMITDMERVGDQASDIAEIIITEEKSEALDIPMIIKMSEAAAKMVRDSVNAYVEKDLELARKVMENDDVVDELFEEVKTTLINFIAENKGLQGVEAIDLIMVAKYLERIADHATNIAEWVEFSITGIHKSSVV
;
A
#
# COMPACT_ATOMS: atom_id res chain seq x y z
N MET A 1 18.08 -14.07 -27.88
CA MET A 1 18.36 -13.25 -26.69
C MET A 1 17.15 -12.39 -26.28
N ARG A 2 16.55 -11.62 -27.18
CA ARG A 2 15.38 -10.75 -26.86
C ARG A 2 14.15 -11.52 -26.32
N ASN A 3 13.82 -12.66 -26.90
CA ASN A 3 12.70 -13.51 -26.45
C ASN A 3 12.84 -13.97 -24.97
N ARG A 4 14.08 -14.22 -24.49
CA ARG A 4 14.32 -14.58 -23.10
C ARG A 4 14.20 -13.38 -22.15
N PHE A 5 14.56 -12.19 -22.63
CA PHE A 5 14.39 -10.95 -21.89
C PHE A 5 12.90 -10.60 -21.72
N ASP A 6 12.13 -10.69 -22.82
CA ASP A 6 10.70 -10.43 -22.80
C ASP A 6 9.97 -11.38 -21.85
N GLN A 7 10.33 -12.68 -21.84
CA GLN A 7 9.80 -13.65 -20.86
C GLN A 7 10.12 -13.30 -19.41
N GLN A 8 11.28 -12.72 -19.14
CA GLN A 8 11.64 -12.30 -17.79
C GLN A 8 10.95 -11.01 -17.36
N LEU A 9 10.65 -10.10 -18.29
CA LEU A 9 9.79 -8.95 -18.03
C LEU A 9 8.35 -9.37 -17.74
N GLU A 10 7.83 -10.37 -18.45
CA GLU A 10 6.51 -10.94 -18.13
C GLU A 10 6.49 -11.60 -16.75
N LEU A 11 7.57 -12.27 -16.35
CA LEU A 11 7.71 -12.81 -15.00
C LEU A 11 7.73 -11.70 -13.95
N LEU A 12 8.48 -10.62 -14.20
CA LEU A 12 8.51 -9.44 -13.32
C LEU A 12 7.10 -8.87 -13.12
N ASN A 13 6.35 -8.68 -14.21
CA ASN A 13 4.97 -8.19 -14.13
C ASN A 13 4.07 -9.11 -13.29
N LYS A 14 4.19 -10.45 -13.46
CA LYS A 14 3.42 -11.41 -12.67
C LYS A 14 3.77 -11.36 -11.17
N GLN A 15 5.05 -11.21 -10.85
CA GLN A 15 5.48 -11.11 -9.46
C GLN A 15 5.02 -9.79 -8.82
N LEU A 16 5.03 -8.68 -9.56
CA LEU A 16 4.49 -7.40 -9.07
C LEU A 16 2.98 -7.48 -8.84
N ILE A 17 2.22 -8.10 -9.74
CA ILE A 17 0.78 -8.33 -9.52
C ILE A 17 0.56 -9.15 -8.25
N HIS A 18 1.29 -10.25 -8.10
CA HIS A 18 1.17 -11.11 -6.92
C HIS A 18 1.50 -10.37 -5.62
N MET A 19 2.57 -9.56 -5.60
CA MET A 19 2.90 -8.72 -4.44
C MET A 19 1.80 -7.70 -4.15
N GLY A 20 1.20 -7.09 -5.19
CA GLY A 20 0.04 -6.19 -5.06
C GLY A 20 -1.18 -6.89 -4.45
N GLU A 21 -1.46 -8.13 -4.85
CA GLU A 21 -2.53 -8.95 -4.29
C GLU A 21 -2.28 -9.26 -2.80
N LEU A 22 -1.04 -9.56 -2.41
CA LEU A 22 -0.66 -9.76 -1.01
C LEU A 22 -0.87 -8.48 -0.18
N CYS A 23 -0.47 -7.31 -0.69
CA CYS A 23 -0.72 -6.03 -0.03
C CYS A 23 -2.23 -5.76 0.15
N GLU A 24 -3.04 -5.96 -0.89
CA GLU A 24 -4.49 -5.80 -0.83
C GLU A 24 -5.12 -6.75 0.21
N GLU A 25 -4.67 -8.00 0.24
CA GLU A 25 -5.13 -9.01 1.20
C GLU A 25 -4.75 -8.62 2.64
N ALA A 26 -3.52 -8.12 2.88
CA ALA A 26 -3.07 -7.66 4.18
C ALA A 26 -3.93 -6.51 4.71
N ILE A 27 -4.21 -5.49 3.88
CA ILE A 27 -5.09 -4.36 4.21
C ILE A 27 -6.50 -4.87 4.54
N GLY A 28 -7.06 -5.76 3.73
CA GLY A 28 -8.39 -6.34 3.93
C GLY A 28 -8.50 -7.15 5.24
N LYS A 29 -7.47 -7.95 5.55
CA LYS A 29 -7.39 -8.72 6.82
C LYS A 29 -7.28 -7.78 8.02
N ALA A 30 -6.44 -6.74 7.96
CA ALA A 30 -6.31 -5.75 9.02
C ALA A 30 -7.64 -5.04 9.30
N THR A 31 -8.36 -4.64 8.23
CA THR A 31 -9.68 -4.03 8.34
C THR A 31 -10.71 -4.97 8.94
N THR A 32 -10.69 -6.24 8.54
CA THR A 32 -11.59 -7.28 9.09
C THR A 32 -11.28 -7.52 10.57
N ALA A 33 -9.99 -7.62 10.93
CA ALA A 33 -9.55 -7.79 12.30
C ALA A 33 -10.02 -6.62 13.19
N LEU A 34 -9.90 -5.39 12.69
CA LEU A 34 -10.38 -4.19 13.38
C LEU A 34 -11.89 -4.25 13.61
N LYS A 35 -12.68 -4.56 12.57
CA LYS A 35 -14.14 -4.62 12.64
C LYS A 35 -14.67 -5.70 13.59
N GLU A 36 -14.00 -6.85 13.62
CA GLU A 36 -14.41 -8.01 14.41
C GLU A 36 -13.78 -8.05 15.80
N GLY A 37 -12.78 -7.20 16.08
CA GLY A 37 -11.95 -7.29 17.29
C GLY A 37 -11.22 -8.64 17.36
N SER A 38 -10.79 -9.18 16.23
CA SER A 38 -10.28 -10.54 16.10
C SER A 38 -8.75 -10.59 16.11
N MET A 39 -8.17 -11.00 17.24
CA MET A 39 -6.73 -11.26 17.36
C MET A 39 -6.25 -12.33 16.36
N GLU A 40 -7.08 -13.34 16.06
CA GLU A 40 -6.73 -14.38 15.09
C GLU A 40 -6.54 -13.80 13.68
N GLN A 41 -7.40 -12.87 13.27
CA GLN A 41 -7.27 -12.21 11.96
C GLN A 41 -6.07 -11.25 11.96
N ALA A 42 -5.83 -10.54 13.05
CA ALA A 42 -4.66 -9.67 13.18
C ALA A 42 -3.34 -10.46 13.06
N GLU A 43 -3.24 -11.64 13.68
CA GLU A 43 -2.05 -12.48 13.55
C GLU A 43 -1.82 -12.98 12.11
N LYS A 44 -2.88 -13.20 11.34
CA LYS A 44 -2.77 -13.53 9.91
C LYS A 44 -2.21 -12.39 9.05
N VAL A 45 -2.37 -11.14 9.48
CA VAL A 45 -1.75 -9.99 8.79
C VAL A 45 -0.24 -10.04 8.95
N ARG A 46 0.28 -10.35 10.15
CA ARG A 46 1.72 -10.50 10.39
C ARG A 46 2.36 -11.58 9.53
N ILE A 47 1.63 -12.69 9.31
CA ILE A 47 2.11 -13.76 8.41
C ILE A 47 2.11 -13.28 6.96
N ALA A 48 1.10 -12.51 6.55
CA ALA A 48 1.03 -11.95 5.20
C ALA A 48 2.17 -10.94 4.92
N ASP A 49 2.61 -10.21 5.94
CA ASP A 49 3.73 -9.29 5.88
C ASP A 49 5.05 -10.02 5.53
N GLU A 50 5.33 -11.17 6.16
CA GLU A 50 6.49 -12.01 5.82
C GLU A 50 6.47 -12.50 4.35
N GLU A 51 5.27 -12.72 3.78
CA GLU A 51 5.11 -13.10 2.37
C GLU A 51 5.38 -11.91 1.44
N ILE A 52 5.03 -10.69 1.85
CA ILE A 52 5.31 -9.45 1.11
C ILE A 52 6.83 -9.19 1.08
N ASP A 53 7.53 -9.32 2.21
CA ASP A 53 8.98 -9.20 2.33
C ASP A 53 9.71 -10.20 1.43
N GLN A 54 9.23 -11.44 1.41
CA GLN A 54 9.81 -12.45 0.54
C GLN A 54 9.58 -12.12 -0.93
N ALA A 55 8.40 -11.60 -1.29
CA ALA A 55 8.09 -11.17 -2.66
C ALA A 55 8.98 -9.97 -3.08
N GLU A 56 9.21 -8.98 -2.20
CA GLU A 56 10.17 -7.89 -2.45
C GLU A 56 11.55 -8.44 -2.79
N THR A 57 12.09 -9.32 -1.92
CA THR A 57 13.41 -9.94 -2.11
C THR A 57 13.52 -10.68 -3.45
N ASP A 58 12.49 -11.43 -3.84
CA ASP A 58 12.51 -12.21 -5.07
C ASP A 58 12.40 -11.33 -6.31
N ILE A 59 11.60 -10.25 -6.26
CA ILE A 59 11.50 -9.26 -7.34
C ILE A 59 12.81 -8.48 -7.48
N GLU A 60 13.42 -8.06 -6.37
CA GLU A 60 14.72 -7.38 -6.39
C GLU A 60 15.79 -8.24 -7.10
N ARG A 61 15.90 -9.52 -6.72
CA ARG A 61 16.84 -10.47 -7.36
C ARG A 61 16.56 -10.61 -8.86
N LEU A 62 15.30 -10.66 -9.26
CA LEU A 62 14.92 -10.72 -10.67
C LEU A 62 15.33 -9.45 -11.42
N CYS A 63 15.08 -8.27 -10.85
CA CYS A 63 15.46 -6.98 -11.41
C CYS A 63 16.99 -6.88 -11.57
N LEU A 64 17.77 -7.23 -10.55
CA LEU A 64 19.24 -7.24 -10.61
C LEU A 64 19.74 -8.20 -11.70
N LYS A 65 19.13 -9.37 -11.84
CA LYS A 65 19.47 -10.34 -12.89
C LYS A 65 19.17 -9.78 -14.29
N LEU A 66 18.06 -9.07 -14.47
CA LEU A 66 17.71 -8.40 -15.73
C LEU A 66 18.73 -7.32 -16.11
N LEU A 67 19.15 -6.51 -15.12
CA LEU A 67 20.15 -5.46 -15.31
C LEU A 67 21.53 -6.02 -15.71
N LEU A 68 21.97 -7.10 -15.04
CA LEU A 68 23.31 -7.66 -15.22
C LEU A 68 23.46 -8.51 -16.49
N GLN A 69 22.43 -9.27 -16.86
CA GLN A 69 22.56 -10.31 -17.88
C GLN A 69 22.14 -9.90 -19.28
N GLN A 70 21.35 -8.85 -19.45
CA GLN A 70 20.63 -8.60 -20.69
C GLN A 70 20.95 -7.28 -21.39
N GLN A 71 21.79 -6.42 -20.83
CA GLN A 71 22.10 -5.09 -21.35
C GLN A 71 20.84 -4.33 -21.81
N PRO A 72 19.92 -4.01 -20.89
CA PRO A 72 18.63 -3.41 -21.23
C PRO A 72 18.81 -2.08 -21.95
N VAL A 73 17.96 -1.81 -22.95
CA VAL A 73 17.92 -0.49 -23.58
C VAL A 73 17.24 0.53 -22.66
N ALA A 74 17.39 1.81 -22.95
CA ALA A 74 16.96 2.91 -22.07
C ALA A 74 15.51 2.76 -21.54
N ARG A 75 14.59 2.28 -22.37
CA ARG A 75 13.19 2.05 -21.97
C ARG A 75 13.06 0.89 -20.97
N ASP A 76 13.74 -0.22 -21.23
CA ASP A 76 13.70 -1.41 -20.37
C ASP A 76 14.38 -1.10 -19.03
N LEU A 77 15.47 -0.30 -19.06
CA LEU A 77 16.16 0.16 -17.86
C LEU A 77 15.21 0.98 -16.96
N ARG A 78 14.42 1.91 -17.54
CA ARG A 78 13.45 2.69 -16.77
C ARG A 78 12.38 1.81 -16.11
N GLN A 79 11.84 0.82 -16.85
CA GLN A 79 10.87 -0.12 -16.29
C GLN A 79 11.43 -0.89 -15.09
N ILE A 80 12.63 -1.47 -15.23
CA ILE A 80 13.25 -2.23 -14.15
C ILE A 80 13.58 -1.31 -12.96
N SER A 81 14.06 -0.09 -13.21
CA SER A 81 14.36 0.88 -12.16
C SER A 81 13.09 1.34 -11.41
N ALA A 82 11.99 1.54 -12.12
CA ALA A 82 10.70 1.83 -11.49
C ALA A 82 10.22 0.66 -10.62
N ALA A 83 10.29 -0.58 -11.13
CA ALA A 83 9.93 -1.77 -10.36
C ALA A 83 10.71 -1.89 -9.04
N LEU A 84 12.03 -1.65 -9.07
CA LEU A 84 12.88 -1.65 -7.87
C LEU A 84 12.47 -0.60 -6.82
N LYS A 85 11.88 0.51 -7.24
CA LYS A 85 11.36 1.53 -6.33
C LYS A 85 9.96 1.17 -5.82
N MET A 86 9.12 0.68 -6.70
CA MET A 86 7.76 0.28 -6.37
C MET A 86 7.72 -0.81 -5.29
N ILE A 87 8.59 -1.82 -5.37
CA ILE A 87 8.59 -2.91 -4.38
C ILE A 87 8.90 -2.44 -2.96
N THR A 88 9.73 -1.42 -2.80
CA THR A 88 9.99 -0.82 -1.49
C THR A 88 8.77 -0.10 -0.94
N ASP A 89 8.00 0.62 -1.78
CA ASP A 89 6.74 1.21 -1.35
C ASP A 89 5.68 0.12 -1.07
N MET A 90 5.68 -1.00 -1.80
CA MET A 90 4.78 -2.14 -1.55
C MET A 90 5.12 -2.87 -0.25
N GLU A 91 6.40 -3.03 0.09
CA GLU A 91 6.84 -3.56 1.41
C GLU A 91 6.33 -2.64 2.52
N ARG A 92 6.47 -1.31 2.38
CA ARG A 92 5.91 -0.35 3.34
C ARG A 92 4.39 -0.46 3.51
N VAL A 93 3.66 -0.82 2.47
CA VAL A 93 2.22 -1.11 2.60
C VAL A 93 1.98 -2.31 3.53
N GLY A 94 2.78 -3.37 3.41
CA GLY A 94 2.76 -4.51 4.32
C GLY A 94 3.04 -4.11 5.77
N ASP A 95 4.15 -3.39 6.00
CA ASP A 95 4.52 -2.82 7.30
C ASP A 95 3.34 -2.06 7.95
N GLN A 96 2.68 -1.14 7.20
CA GLN A 96 1.57 -0.35 7.74
C GLN A 96 0.34 -1.21 8.07
N ALA A 97 0.05 -2.24 7.28
CA ALA A 97 -1.02 -3.18 7.58
C ALA A 97 -0.70 -4.01 8.83
N SER A 98 0.57 -4.39 9.02
CA SER A 98 1.08 -5.07 10.22
C SER A 98 1.01 -4.17 11.45
N ASP A 99 1.35 -2.88 11.35
CA ASP A 99 1.20 -1.89 12.42
C ASP A 99 -0.28 -1.75 12.88
N ILE A 100 -1.24 -1.76 11.94
CA ILE A 100 -2.68 -1.78 12.27
C ILE A 100 -3.02 -3.05 13.05
N ALA A 101 -2.51 -4.20 12.62
CA ALA A 101 -2.76 -5.46 13.31
C ALA A 101 -2.17 -5.48 14.73
N GLU A 102 -0.99 -4.88 14.94
CA GLU A 102 -0.36 -4.80 16.26
C GLU A 102 -1.20 -4.00 17.26
N ILE A 103 -1.85 -2.91 16.83
CA ILE A 103 -2.80 -2.16 17.65
C ILE A 103 -3.93 -3.09 18.13
N ILE A 104 -4.50 -3.89 17.23
CA ILE A 104 -5.62 -4.79 17.56
C ILE A 104 -5.20 -5.91 18.52
N ILE A 105 -3.96 -6.41 18.41
CA ILE A 105 -3.42 -7.47 19.28
C ILE A 105 -3.15 -6.96 20.68
N THR A 106 -2.71 -5.72 20.82
CA THR A 106 -2.33 -5.12 22.12
C THR A 106 -3.51 -4.62 22.93
N GLU A 107 -4.64 -4.37 22.28
CA GLU A 107 -5.85 -3.94 22.97
C GLU A 107 -6.64 -5.13 23.54
N GLU A 108 -6.85 -5.14 24.86
CA GLU A 108 -7.89 -5.96 25.48
C GLU A 108 -9.26 -5.44 25.00
N LYS A 109 -10.11 -6.36 24.48
CA LYS A 109 -11.46 -6.12 23.94
C LYS A 109 -12.16 -4.90 24.54
N SER A 110 -12.05 -3.76 23.90
CA SER A 110 -12.96 -2.63 24.08
C SER A 110 -14.16 -2.80 23.14
N GLU A 111 -15.32 -2.26 23.49
CA GLU A 111 -16.42 -2.15 22.56
C GLU A 111 -15.96 -1.26 21.40
N ALA A 112 -15.67 -1.89 20.24
CA ALA A 112 -15.11 -1.19 19.09
C ALA A 112 -16.01 -0.01 18.70
N LEU A 113 -15.45 1.19 18.72
CA LEU A 113 -16.11 2.36 18.15
C LEU A 113 -16.32 2.10 16.66
N ASP A 114 -17.59 1.99 16.25
CA ASP A 114 -17.93 1.79 14.83
C ASP A 114 -17.70 3.09 14.05
N ILE A 115 -16.62 3.12 13.28
CA ILE A 115 -16.29 4.27 12.43
C ILE A 115 -16.28 3.83 10.97
N PRO A 116 -17.45 3.96 10.28
CA PRO A 116 -17.59 3.55 8.88
C PRO A 116 -16.58 4.22 7.93
N MET A 117 -16.06 5.40 8.31
CA MET A 117 -15.04 6.13 7.52
C MET A 117 -13.71 5.40 7.45
N ILE A 118 -13.29 4.70 8.52
CA ILE A 118 -12.06 3.88 8.50
C ILE A 118 -12.19 2.75 7.49
N ILE A 119 -13.37 2.13 7.38
CA ILE A 119 -13.62 1.10 6.37
C ILE A 119 -13.52 1.68 4.96
N LYS A 120 -14.09 2.87 4.73
CA LYS A 120 -13.97 3.56 3.43
C LYS A 120 -12.52 3.93 3.10
N MET A 121 -11.75 4.39 4.08
CA MET A 121 -10.32 4.67 3.90
C MET A 121 -9.56 3.41 3.47
N SER A 122 -9.81 2.30 4.16
CA SER A 122 -9.19 1.00 3.84
C SER A 122 -9.52 0.54 2.41
N GLU A 123 -10.79 0.61 2.02
CA GLU A 123 -11.22 0.26 0.65
C GLU A 123 -10.58 1.17 -0.40
N ALA A 124 -10.49 2.47 -0.11
CA ALA A 124 -9.85 3.44 -1.01
C ALA A 124 -8.35 3.17 -1.14
N ALA A 125 -7.63 3.00 -0.03
CA ALA A 125 -6.20 2.74 -0.01
C ALA A 125 -5.85 1.41 -0.70
N ALA A 126 -6.58 0.32 -0.41
CA ALA A 126 -6.39 -0.97 -1.08
C ALA A 126 -6.62 -0.87 -2.60
N LYS A 127 -7.65 -0.11 -3.01
CA LYS A 127 -7.90 0.15 -4.43
C LYS A 127 -6.76 0.94 -5.08
N MET A 128 -6.20 1.94 -4.41
CA MET A 128 -5.08 2.73 -4.92
C MET A 128 -3.84 1.85 -5.12
N VAL A 129 -3.51 0.96 -4.18
CA VAL A 129 -2.41 0.00 -4.31
C VAL A 129 -2.62 -0.90 -5.54
N ARG A 130 -3.77 -1.52 -5.68
CA ARG A 130 -4.09 -2.37 -6.83
C ARG A 130 -4.01 -1.62 -8.15
N ASP A 131 -4.63 -0.43 -8.22
CA ASP A 131 -4.68 0.36 -9.45
C ASP A 131 -3.28 0.87 -9.85
N SER A 132 -2.40 1.19 -8.89
CA SER A 132 -1.01 1.60 -9.16
C SER A 132 -0.18 0.47 -9.78
N VAL A 133 -0.31 -0.77 -9.29
CA VAL A 133 0.36 -1.94 -9.85
C VAL A 133 -0.19 -2.27 -11.25
N ASN A 134 -1.50 -2.22 -11.43
CA ASN A 134 -2.13 -2.43 -12.74
C ASN A 134 -1.68 -1.39 -13.77
N ALA A 135 -1.61 -0.11 -13.35
CA ALA A 135 -1.10 0.97 -14.21
C ALA A 135 0.33 0.71 -14.70
N TYR A 136 1.20 0.13 -13.87
CA TYR A 136 2.55 -0.28 -14.28
C TYR A 136 2.52 -1.40 -15.33
N VAL A 137 1.77 -2.46 -15.06
CA VAL A 137 1.72 -3.65 -15.91
C VAL A 137 1.11 -3.33 -17.29
N GLU A 138 0.03 -2.55 -17.30
CA GLU A 138 -0.70 -2.15 -18.50
C GLU A 138 -0.06 -0.93 -19.19
N LYS A 139 0.88 -0.25 -18.53
CA LYS A 139 1.48 1.03 -18.97
C LYS A 139 0.42 2.12 -19.17
N ASP A 140 -0.54 2.15 -18.26
CA ASP A 140 -1.65 3.09 -18.28
C ASP A 140 -1.31 4.35 -17.47
N LEU A 141 -0.94 5.42 -18.18
CA LEU A 141 -0.60 6.70 -17.58
C LEU A 141 -1.81 7.39 -16.94
N GLU A 142 -2.98 7.24 -17.54
CA GLU A 142 -4.21 7.86 -17.04
C GLU A 142 -4.64 7.20 -15.72
N LEU A 143 -4.53 5.88 -15.64
CA LEU A 143 -4.79 5.15 -14.39
C LEU A 143 -3.80 5.56 -13.28
N ALA A 144 -2.50 5.68 -13.60
CA ALA A 144 -1.49 6.15 -12.64
C ALA A 144 -1.83 7.55 -12.10
N ARG A 145 -2.21 8.49 -12.97
CA ARG A 145 -2.62 9.85 -12.57
C ARG A 145 -3.88 9.85 -11.71
N LYS A 146 -4.84 9.00 -12.04
CA LYS A 146 -6.06 8.84 -11.24
C LYS A 146 -5.76 8.29 -9.83
N VAL A 147 -4.78 7.41 -9.67
CA VAL A 147 -4.33 6.99 -8.33
C VAL A 147 -3.82 8.18 -7.53
N MET A 148 -2.98 9.03 -8.13
CA MET A 148 -2.46 10.23 -7.48
C MET A 148 -3.56 11.26 -7.10
N GLU A 149 -4.61 11.37 -7.91
CA GLU A 149 -5.77 12.22 -7.61
C GLU A 149 -6.65 11.64 -6.47
N ASN A 150 -6.69 10.32 -6.32
CA ASN A 150 -7.46 9.66 -5.26
C ASN A 150 -6.84 9.81 -3.86
N ASP A 151 -5.60 10.26 -3.76
CA ASP A 151 -4.93 10.58 -2.49
C ASP A 151 -5.69 11.62 -1.70
N ASP A 152 -6.13 12.71 -2.36
CA ASP A 152 -6.95 13.75 -1.75
C ASP A 152 -8.21 13.21 -1.07
N VAL A 153 -8.82 12.13 -1.63
CA VAL A 153 -10.02 11.49 -1.04
C VAL A 153 -9.69 10.80 0.28
N VAL A 154 -8.53 10.14 0.38
CA VAL A 154 -8.10 9.47 1.61
C VAL A 154 -7.72 10.50 2.66
N ASP A 155 -7.06 11.58 2.27
CA ASP A 155 -6.73 12.71 3.14
C ASP A 155 -7.98 13.37 3.74
N GLU A 156 -9.01 13.62 2.92
CA GLU A 156 -10.28 14.17 3.39
C GLU A 156 -10.95 13.23 4.42
N LEU A 157 -10.98 11.92 4.14
CA LEU A 157 -11.52 10.92 5.07
C LEU A 157 -10.72 10.87 6.38
N PHE A 158 -9.38 10.99 6.33
CA PHE A 158 -8.55 11.05 7.52
C PHE A 158 -8.90 12.25 8.40
N GLU A 159 -9.06 13.44 7.81
CA GLU A 159 -9.45 14.64 8.54
C GLU A 159 -10.86 14.52 9.16
N GLU A 160 -11.80 13.85 8.48
CA GLU A 160 -13.13 13.56 9.03
C GLU A 160 -13.05 12.59 10.22
N VAL A 161 -12.29 11.50 10.11
CA VAL A 161 -12.08 10.52 11.21
C VAL A 161 -11.47 11.23 12.40
N LYS A 162 -10.39 11.97 12.19
CA LYS A 162 -9.69 12.72 13.25
C LYS A 162 -10.63 13.69 13.97
N THR A 163 -11.41 14.47 13.25
CA THR A 163 -12.36 15.43 13.81
C THR A 163 -13.46 14.72 14.61
N THR A 164 -13.98 13.62 14.09
CA THR A 164 -15.02 12.83 14.75
C THR A 164 -14.51 12.27 16.08
N LEU A 165 -13.30 11.70 16.10
CA LEU A 165 -12.74 11.10 17.31
C LEU A 165 -12.33 12.15 18.36
N ILE A 166 -11.81 13.31 17.95
CA ILE A 166 -11.54 14.42 18.86
C ILE A 166 -12.83 14.89 19.56
N ASN A 167 -13.89 15.06 18.80
CA ASN A 167 -15.20 15.45 19.37
C ASN A 167 -15.74 14.37 20.31
N PHE A 168 -15.61 13.09 19.93
CA PHE A 168 -16.00 11.96 20.77
C PHE A 168 -15.27 11.98 22.12
N ILE A 169 -13.94 12.17 22.14
CA ILE A 169 -13.13 12.29 23.37
C ILE A 169 -13.63 13.45 24.25
N ALA A 170 -13.90 14.60 23.64
CA ALA A 170 -14.34 15.81 24.35
C ALA A 170 -15.73 15.62 24.99
N GLU A 171 -16.69 15.06 24.26
CA GLU A 171 -18.08 14.82 24.71
C GLU A 171 -18.14 13.76 25.81
N ASN A 172 -17.30 12.71 25.71
CA ASN A 172 -17.26 11.62 26.69
C ASN A 172 -16.30 11.88 27.87
N LYS A 173 -15.79 13.11 28.03
CA LYS A 173 -14.89 13.52 29.13
C LYS A 173 -13.65 12.62 29.24
N GLY A 174 -13.11 12.16 28.11
CA GLY A 174 -11.94 11.30 28.05
C GLY A 174 -12.20 9.81 28.28
N LEU A 175 -13.45 9.40 28.52
CA LEU A 175 -13.81 7.98 28.53
C LEU A 175 -13.55 7.41 27.14
N GLN A 176 -12.97 6.20 27.06
CA GLN A 176 -12.54 5.56 25.79
C GLN A 176 -11.57 6.44 24.97
N GLY A 177 -10.78 7.28 25.66
CA GLY A 177 -9.82 8.17 24.98
C GLY A 177 -8.63 7.41 24.36
N VAL A 178 -8.24 6.28 24.96
CA VAL A 178 -7.16 5.42 24.45
C VAL A 178 -7.62 4.79 23.13
N GLU A 179 -8.77 4.14 23.13
CA GLU A 179 -9.37 3.50 21.95
C GLU A 179 -9.58 4.50 20.79
N ALA A 180 -9.99 5.73 21.12
CA ALA A 180 -10.13 6.77 20.10
C ALA A 180 -8.78 7.21 19.50
N ILE A 181 -7.71 7.24 20.32
CA ILE A 181 -6.35 7.54 19.82
C ILE A 181 -5.86 6.40 18.93
N ASP A 182 -6.09 5.15 19.32
CA ASP A 182 -5.68 3.99 18.52
C ASP A 182 -6.38 3.96 17.16
N LEU A 183 -7.66 4.33 17.10
CA LEU A 183 -8.38 4.50 15.85
C LEU A 183 -7.85 5.67 15.00
N ILE A 184 -7.36 6.75 15.60
CA ILE A 184 -6.64 7.81 14.87
C ILE A 184 -5.34 7.26 14.29
N MET A 185 -4.62 6.42 15.03
CA MET A 185 -3.39 5.78 14.53
C MET A 185 -3.69 4.81 13.38
N VAL A 186 -4.75 3.99 13.50
CA VAL A 186 -5.22 3.14 12.39
C VAL A 186 -5.52 3.98 11.14
N ALA A 187 -6.26 5.07 11.28
CA ALA A 187 -6.55 5.97 10.17
C ALA A 187 -5.26 6.57 9.57
N LYS A 188 -4.26 6.91 10.41
CA LYS A 188 -2.96 7.42 9.95
C LYS A 188 -2.17 6.37 9.18
N TYR A 189 -2.21 5.10 9.58
CA TYR A 189 -1.58 4.03 8.82
C TYR A 189 -2.26 3.80 7.46
N LEU A 190 -3.59 3.92 7.39
CA LEU A 190 -4.31 3.83 6.11
C LEU A 190 -4.00 5.00 5.17
N GLU A 191 -3.85 6.22 5.69
CA GLU A 191 -3.40 7.38 4.91
C GLU A 191 -1.97 7.14 4.38
N ARG A 192 -1.03 6.62 5.20
CA ARG A 192 0.31 6.27 4.74
C ARG A 192 0.33 5.19 3.66
N ILE A 193 -0.59 4.23 3.71
CA ILE A 193 -0.76 3.25 2.63
C ILE A 193 -1.14 3.95 1.31
N ALA A 194 -2.03 4.93 1.36
CA ALA A 194 -2.39 5.74 0.18
C ALA A 194 -1.22 6.56 -0.33
N ASP A 195 -0.44 7.19 0.55
CA ASP A 195 0.82 7.88 0.22
C ASP A 195 1.78 6.94 -0.55
N HIS A 196 1.97 5.70 -0.07
CA HIS A 196 2.82 4.71 -0.75
C HIS A 196 2.25 4.30 -2.11
N ALA A 197 0.93 4.16 -2.25
CA ALA A 197 0.30 3.89 -3.55
C ALA A 197 0.49 5.07 -4.53
N THR A 198 0.47 6.29 -4.04
CA THR A 198 0.79 7.50 -4.82
C THR A 198 2.26 7.49 -5.27
N ASN A 199 3.20 7.14 -4.40
CA ASN A 199 4.61 6.96 -4.78
C ASN A 199 4.77 5.89 -5.87
N ILE A 200 4.09 4.74 -5.74
CA ILE A 200 4.09 3.71 -6.79
C ILE A 200 3.61 4.29 -8.12
N ALA A 201 2.49 5.03 -8.12
CA ALA A 201 1.94 5.65 -9.33
C ALA A 201 2.90 6.69 -9.95
N GLU A 202 3.65 7.45 -9.17
CA GLU A 202 4.70 8.36 -9.65
C GLU A 202 5.84 7.60 -10.35
N TRP A 203 6.25 6.44 -9.81
CA TRP A 203 7.23 5.58 -10.47
C TRP A 203 6.68 4.96 -11.76
N VAL A 204 5.39 4.68 -11.84
CA VAL A 204 4.72 4.27 -13.08
C VAL A 204 4.79 5.38 -14.12
N GLU A 205 4.43 6.61 -13.77
CA GLU A 205 4.54 7.76 -14.67
C GLU A 205 5.98 7.93 -15.17
N PHE A 206 6.97 7.85 -14.27
CA PHE A 206 8.39 7.86 -14.67
C PHE A 206 8.74 6.73 -15.65
N SER A 207 8.29 5.52 -15.42
CA SER A 207 8.59 4.38 -16.30
C SER A 207 8.13 4.60 -17.73
N ILE A 208 7.01 5.31 -17.90
CA ILE A 208 6.37 5.59 -19.19
C ILE A 208 6.98 6.83 -19.84
N THR A 209 7.03 7.94 -19.11
CA THR A 209 7.40 9.26 -19.65
C THR A 209 8.90 9.55 -19.58
N GLY A 210 9.61 8.95 -18.62
CA GLY A 210 11.00 9.26 -18.29
C GLY A 210 11.18 10.51 -17.43
N ILE A 211 10.10 11.11 -16.95
CA ILE A 211 10.10 12.32 -16.11
C ILE A 211 9.60 11.93 -14.71
N HIS A 212 10.37 12.22 -13.67
CA HIS A 212 9.95 12.06 -12.27
C HIS A 212 9.62 13.43 -11.69
N LYS A 213 8.54 13.54 -10.90
CA LYS A 213 8.09 14.83 -10.33
C LYS A 213 9.18 15.58 -9.55
N SER A 214 10.05 14.88 -8.82
CA SER A 214 11.18 15.49 -8.10
C SER A 214 12.28 16.06 -9.01
N SER A 215 12.19 15.90 -10.33
CA SER A 215 13.16 16.42 -11.31
C SER A 215 12.77 17.81 -11.86
N VAL A 216 11.64 18.35 -11.42
CA VAL A 216 11.17 19.69 -11.79
C VAL A 216 11.52 20.65 -10.66
N VAL A 217 12.79 21.06 -10.63
CA VAL A 217 13.30 22.20 -9.85
C VAL A 217 13.64 23.34 -10.81
#